data_13711b1937f4cbef8dc10c187cba42a3
#
_entry.id   13711b1937f4cbef8dc10c187cba42a3
#
_cell.length_a   1.000
_cell.length_b   1.000
_cell.length_c   1.000
_cell.angle_alpha   90.00
_cell.angle_beta   90.00
_cell.angle_gamma   90.00
#
_symmetry.space_group_name_H-M   'P 1'
#
loop_
_entity.id
_entity.type
_entity.pdbx_description
1 polymer ?
#
loop_
_entity_poly.entity_id
_entity_poly.type
_entity_poly.pdbx_seq_one_letter_code
_entity_poly.pdbx_strand_id
1 'polypeptide(L)'
;MTVEEKIAHIQAVSMEEARAEGNEIISAYKAALEKVFEDHKREAVRQSQTRVRAESTNARQQKNQAMAKAQLDLKREQGKVQQELKDKLFAEAEELVREFMKTADYDAFLVKCIRGALDFAAG
;
A
#
# COMPACT_ATOMS: atom_id res chain seq x y z
N MET A 1 -10.23 -60.78 62.21
CA MET A 1 -9.75 -59.39 62.04
C MET A 1 -9.88 -58.66 63.36
N THR A 2 -8.82 -58.21 63.88
CA THR A 2 -8.78 -57.43 65.15
C THR A 2 -9.29 -55.97 64.82
N VAL A 3 -9.64 -55.22 65.87
CA VAL A 3 -10.07 -53.82 65.73
C VAL A 3 -8.93 -52.97 65.16
N GLU A 4 -7.70 -53.24 65.52
CA GLU A 4 -6.52 -52.54 64.97
C GLU A 4 -6.31 -52.79 63.47
N GLU A 5 -6.52 -54.07 63.05
CA GLU A 5 -6.48 -54.38 61.59
C GLU A 5 -7.59 -53.73 60.81
N LYS A 6 -8.79 -53.63 61.39
CA LYS A 6 -9.90 -52.93 60.81
C LYS A 6 -9.62 -51.44 60.67
N ILE A 7 -9.05 -50.78 61.67
CA ILE A 7 -8.66 -49.40 61.67
C ILE A 7 -7.58 -49.13 60.59
N ALA A 8 -6.57 -49.99 60.53
CA ALA A 8 -5.52 -49.92 59.54
C ALA A 8 -6.06 -50.04 58.09
N HIS A 9 -7.02 -51.00 57.95
CA HIS A 9 -7.68 -51.17 56.64
C HIS A 9 -8.50 -49.94 56.23
N ILE A 10 -9.29 -49.34 57.11
CA ILE A 10 -10.07 -48.12 56.86
C ILE A 10 -9.14 -46.95 56.52
N GLN A 11 -8.05 -46.80 57.26
CA GLN A 11 -7.05 -45.80 57.01
C GLN A 11 -6.43 -45.96 55.61
N ALA A 12 -6.04 -47.18 55.25
CA ALA A 12 -5.47 -47.45 53.92
C ALA A 12 -6.45 -47.17 52.80
N VAL A 13 -7.70 -47.57 52.94
CA VAL A 13 -8.76 -47.27 51.92
C VAL A 13 -9.02 -45.79 51.83
N SER A 14 -9.17 -45.10 52.96
CA SER A 14 -9.40 -43.63 52.95
C SER A 14 -8.23 -42.88 52.37
N MET A 15 -6.99 -43.32 52.66
CA MET A 15 -5.81 -42.71 52.03
C MET A 15 -5.75 -42.93 50.50
N GLU A 16 -6.11 -44.09 50.03
CA GLU A 16 -6.16 -44.41 48.61
C GLU A 16 -7.25 -43.61 47.88
N GLU A 17 -8.44 -43.54 48.48
CA GLU A 17 -9.52 -42.71 47.96
C GLU A 17 -9.11 -41.25 47.90
N ALA A 18 -8.50 -40.70 48.97
CA ALA A 18 -8.03 -39.30 48.96
C ALA A 18 -6.95 -39.06 47.92
N ARG A 19 -6.05 -40.00 47.68
CA ARG A 19 -5.05 -39.91 46.63
C ARG A 19 -5.69 -39.96 45.25
N ALA A 20 -6.65 -40.83 45.02
CA ALA A 20 -7.37 -40.94 43.76
C ALA A 20 -8.12 -39.64 43.42
N GLU A 21 -8.86 -39.10 44.40
CA GLU A 21 -9.53 -37.81 44.25
C GLU A 21 -8.55 -36.66 44.00
N GLY A 22 -7.46 -36.60 44.75
CA GLY A 22 -6.41 -35.61 44.57
C GLY A 22 -5.76 -35.67 43.17
N ASN A 23 -5.48 -36.87 42.71
CA ASN A 23 -4.93 -37.09 41.36
C ASN A 23 -5.93 -36.70 40.28
N GLU A 24 -7.21 -36.97 40.46
CA GLU A 24 -8.26 -36.57 39.53
C GLU A 24 -8.39 -35.05 39.46
N ILE A 25 -8.38 -34.36 40.60
CA ILE A 25 -8.40 -32.90 40.69
C ILE A 25 -7.18 -32.29 39.97
N ILE A 26 -5.99 -32.83 40.23
CA ILE A 26 -4.75 -32.33 39.58
C ILE A 26 -4.81 -32.56 38.09
N SER A 27 -5.27 -33.72 37.63
CA SER A 27 -5.40 -34.05 36.22
C SER A 27 -6.38 -33.14 35.54
N ALA A 28 -7.55 -32.90 36.14
CA ALA A 28 -8.56 -31.97 35.59
C ALA A 28 -8.04 -30.53 35.53
N TYR A 29 -7.31 -30.10 36.56
CA TYR A 29 -6.71 -28.76 36.58
C TYR A 29 -5.63 -28.58 35.51
N LYS A 30 -4.76 -29.58 35.35
CA LYS A 30 -3.76 -29.57 34.27
C LYS A 30 -4.41 -29.49 32.88
N ALA A 31 -5.45 -30.29 32.65
CA ALA A 31 -6.18 -30.27 31.38
C ALA A 31 -6.84 -28.90 31.12
N ALA A 32 -7.41 -28.28 32.16
CA ALA A 32 -8.00 -26.95 32.06
C ALA A 32 -6.95 -25.87 31.75
N LEU A 33 -5.78 -25.94 32.43
CA LEU A 33 -4.66 -25.03 32.16
C LEU A 33 -4.12 -25.18 30.74
N GLU A 34 -3.98 -26.40 30.24
CA GLU A 34 -3.51 -26.69 28.92
C GLU A 34 -4.48 -26.10 27.85
N LYS A 35 -5.78 -26.30 28.10
CA LYS A 35 -6.82 -25.71 27.23
C LYS A 35 -6.73 -24.16 27.20
N VAL A 36 -6.60 -23.55 28.36
CA VAL A 36 -6.44 -22.08 28.45
C VAL A 36 -5.18 -21.61 27.70
N PHE A 37 -4.08 -22.34 27.88
CA PHE A 37 -2.84 -22.04 27.19
C PHE A 37 -2.98 -22.13 25.66
N GLU A 38 -3.59 -23.21 25.18
CA GLU A 38 -3.83 -23.36 23.71
C GLU A 38 -4.79 -22.31 23.15
N ASP A 39 -5.82 -21.94 23.92
CA ASP A 39 -6.74 -20.87 23.53
C ASP A 39 -6.03 -19.51 23.45
N HIS A 40 -5.19 -19.19 24.44
CA HIS A 40 -4.37 -17.98 24.42
C HIS A 40 -3.37 -17.96 23.27
N LYS A 41 -2.72 -19.07 23.00
CA LYS A 41 -1.79 -19.21 21.89
C LYS A 41 -2.49 -19.01 20.56
N ARG A 42 -3.66 -19.60 20.37
CA ARG A 42 -4.47 -19.44 19.17
C ARG A 42 -4.90 -17.99 18.95
N GLU A 43 -5.35 -17.34 20.02
CA GLU A 43 -5.73 -15.94 20.00
C GLU A 43 -4.54 -15.01 19.69
N ALA A 44 -3.38 -15.27 20.29
CA ALA A 44 -2.16 -14.52 20.01
C ALA A 44 -1.73 -14.64 18.55
N VAL A 45 -1.80 -15.83 17.97
CA VAL A 45 -1.52 -16.06 16.54
C VAL A 45 -2.53 -15.31 15.68
N ARG A 46 -3.82 -15.38 16.01
CA ARG A 46 -4.87 -14.66 15.30
C ARG A 46 -4.66 -13.14 15.31
N GLN A 47 -4.34 -12.57 16.46
CA GLN A 47 -4.05 -11.14 16.59
C GLN A 47 -2.80 -10.74 15.80
N SER A 48 -1.76 -11.55 15.85
CA SER A 48 -0.54 -11.33 15.08
C SER A 48 -0.82 -11.33 13.57
N GLN A 49 -1.59 -12.30 13.08
CA GLN A 49 -1.98 -12.36 11.67
C GLN A 49 -2.83 -11.15 11.25
N THR A 50 -3.74 -10.72 12.11
CA THR A 50 -4.57 -9.53 11.86
C THR A 50 -3.70 -8.28 11.76
N ARG A 51 -2.72 -8.11 12.66
CA ARG A 51 -1.76 -7.01 12.61
C ARG A 51 -0.92 -7.02 11.34
N VAL A 52 -0.39 -8.17 10.98
CA VAL A 52 0.41 -8.32 9.76
C VAL A 52 -0.40 -7.95 8.51
N ARG A 53 -1.66 -8.39 8.43
CA ARG A 53 -2.56 -8.03 7.33
C ARG A 53 -2.85 -6.54 7.29
N ALA A 54 -3.13 -5.93 8.44
CA ALA A 54 -3.38 -4.49 8.54
C ALA A 54 -2.17 -3.67 8.11
N GLU A 55 -0.98 -4.02 8.59
CA GLU A 55 0.27 -3.36 8.22
C GLU A 55 0.63 -3.56 6.74
N SER A 56 0.40 -4.76 6.22
CA SER A 56 0.60 -5.04 4.79
C SER A 56 -0.32 -4.18 3.91
N THR A 57 -1.59 -4.03 4.30
CA THR A 57 -2.56 -3.18 3.59
C THR A 57 -2.14 -1.72 3.66
N ASN A 58 -1.75 -1.25 4.84
CA ASN A 58 -1.27 0.11 5.06
C ASN A 58 -0.02 0.41 4.22
N ALA A 59 0.96 -0.48 4.24
CA ALA A 59 2.17 -0.35 3.44
C ALA A 59 1.87 -0.29 1.94
N ARG A 60 0.93 -1.10 1.48
CA ARG A 60 0.48 -1.08 0.07
C ARG A 60 -0.19 0.24 -0.30
N GLN A 61 -1.04 0.78 0.56
CA GLN A 61 -1.66 2.07 0.35
C GLN A 61 -0.62 3.20 0.30
N GLN A 62 0.32 3.22 1.23
CA GLN A 62 1.40 4.21 1.23
C GLN A 62 2.27 4.10 -0.02
N LYS A 63 2.61 2.90 -0.46
CA LYS A 63 3.32 2.66 -1.71
C LYS A 63 2.54 3.21 -2.90
N ASN A 64 1.24 2.92 -3.00
CA ASN A 64 0.40 3.40 -4.10
C ASN A 64 0.28 4.92 -4.13
N GLN A 65 0.13 5.55 -2.96
CA GLN A 65 0.12 7.01 -2.84
C GLN A 65 1.45 7.63 -3.26
N ALA A 66 2.56 7.06 -2.83
CA ALA A 66 3.90 7.54 -3.21
C ALA A 66 4.14 7.39 -4.72
N MET A 67 3.73 6.28 -5.31
CA MET A 67 3.81 6.07 -6.75
C MET A 67 2.93 7.05 -7.54
N ALA A 68 1.70 7.26 -7.10
CA ALA A 68 0.79 8.21 -7.74
C ALA A 68 1.34 9.63 -7.70
N LYS A 69 1.91 10.04 -6.57
CA LYS A 69 2.58 11.34 -6.41
C LYS A 69 3.79 11.46 -7.34
N ALA A 70 4.63 10.44 -7.37
CA ALA A 70 5.81 10.43 -8.24
C ALA A 70 5.42 10.51 -9.74
N GLN A 71 4.39 9.79 -10.15
CA GLN A 71 3.87 9.87 -11.52
C GLN A 71 3.32 11.26 -11.86
N LEU A 72 2.63 11.90 -10.92
CA LEU A 72 2.10 13.25 -11.11
C LEU A 72 3.23 14.26 -11.23
N ASP A 73 4.25 14.18 -10.38
CA ASP A 73 5.41 15.04 -10.43
C ASP A 73 6.19 14.86 -11.74
N LEU A 74 6.34 13.61 -12.19
CA LEU A 74 6.97 13.31 -13.47
C LEU A 74 6.21 13.92 -14.65
N LYS A 75 4.88 13.81 -14.66
CA LYS A 75 4.04 14.45 -15.69
C LYS A 75 4.17 15.97 -15.68
N ARG A 76 4.27 16.58 -14.51
CA ARG A 76 4.48 18.03 -14.39
C ARG A 76 5.82 18.47 -14.95
N GLU A 77 6.88 17.74 -14.62
CA GLU A 77 8.21 18.02 -15.17
C GLU A 77 8.26 17.81 -16.67
N GLN A 78 7.65 16.74 -17.16
CA GLN A 78 7.52 16.51 -18.61
C GLN A 78 6.76 17.64 -19.29
N GLY A 79 5.68 18.13 -18.69
CA GLY A 79 4.92 19.26 -19.20
C GLY A 79 5.74 20.55 -19.26
N LYS A 80 6.56 20.82 -18.26
CA LYS A 80 7.48 21.97 -18.26
C LYS A 80 8.50 21.88 -19.40
N VAL A 81 9.15 20.72 -19.54
CA VAL A 81 10.13 20.50 -20.63
C VAL A 81 9.48 20.67 -22.00
N GLN A 82 8.29 20.13 -22.20
CA GLN A 82 7.54 20.31 -23.44
C GLN A 82 7.22 21.79 -23.73
N GLN A 83 6.83 22.53 -22.69
CA GLN A 83 6.56 23.95 -22.83
C GLN A 83 7.81 24.76 -23.16
N GLU A 84 8.91 24.48 -22.50
CA GLU A 84 10.21 25.11 -22.79
C GLU A 84 10.68 24.83 -24.22
N LEU A 85 10.51 23.59 -24.70
CA LEU A 85 10.84 23.22 -26.07
C LEU A 85 9.95 23.94 -27.09
N LYS A 86 8.65 24.07 -26.81
CA LYS A 86 7.74 24.84 -27.63
C LYS A 86 8.15 26.33 -27.71
N ASP A 87 8.47 26.92 -26.56
CA ASP A 87 8.86 28.32 -26.48
C ASP A 87 10.16 28.56 -27.26
N LYS A 88 11.14 27.67 -27.17
CA LYS A 88 12.36 27.73 -27.99
C LYS A 88 12.07 27.60 -29.50
N LEU A 89 11.22 26.63 -29.85
CA LEU A 89 10.85 26.40 -31.22
C LEU A 89 10.16 27.65 -31.83
N PHE A 90 9.22 28.25 -31.10
CA PHE A 90 8.55 29.46 -31.54
C PHE A 90 9.49 30.65 -31.61
N ALA A 91 10.43 30.81 -30.68
CA ALA A 91 11.42 31.86 -30.72
C ALA A 91 12.35 31.73 -31.96
N GLU A 92 12.81 30.54 -32.26
CA GLU A 92 13.60 30.25 -33.46
C GLU A 92 12.80 30.48 -34.74
N ALA A 93 11.53 30.07 -34.77
CA ALA A 93 10.65 30.28 -35.89
C ALA A 93 10.40 31.79 -36.12
N GLU A 94 10.17 32.59 -35.09
CA GLU A 94 10.05 34.03 -35.15
C GLU A 94 11.31 34.71 -35.72
N GLU A 95 12.48 34.23 -35.29
CA GLU A 95 13.75 34.75 -35.78
C GLU A 95 13.95 34.44 -37.26
N LEU A 96 13.65 33.23 -37.69
CA LEU A 96 13.67 32.86 -39.12
C LEU A 96 12.70 33.67 -39.94
N VAL A 97 11.51 33.93 -39.44
CA VAL A 97 10.52 34.82 -40.13
C VAL A 97 11.03 36.26 -40.22
N ARG A 98 11.65 36.79 -39.17
CA ARG A 98 12.25 38.13 -39.19
C ARG A 98 13.39 38.23 -40.20
N GLU A 99 14.25 37.21 -40.29
CA GLU A 99 15.29 37.17 -41.31
C GLU A 99 14.70 37.09 -42.72
N PHE A 100 13.67 36.29 -42.92
CA PHE A 100 12.95 36.21 -44.19
C PHE A 100 12.32 37.55 -44.56
N MET A 101 11.77 38.31 -43.61
CA MET A 101 11.20 39.65 -43.82
C MET A 101 12.23 40.67 -44.31
N LYS A 102 13.53 40.43 -44.06
CA LYS A 102 14.62 41.28 -44.55
C LYS A 102 15.06 40.96 -45.97
N THR A 103 14.56 39.89 -46.55
CA THR A 103 14.94 39.41 -47.89
C THR A 103 14.00 40.00 -48.99
N ALA A 104 14.47 40.01 -50.20
CA ALA A 104 13.65 40.40 -51.38
C ALA A 104 12.50 39.39 -51.61
N ASP A 105 12.63 38.15 -51.22
CA ASP A 105 11.60 37.14 -51.35
C ASP A 105 10.37 37.46 -50.49
N TYR A 106 10.55 38.14 -49.37
CA TYR A 106 9.44 38.63 -48.55
C TYR A 106 8.61 39.69 -49.27
N ASP A 107 9.25 40.61 -49.96
CA ASP A 107 8.57 41.67 -50.79
C ASP A 107 7.77 41.02 -51.92
N ALA A 108 8.35 39.99 -52.56
CA ALA A 108 7.67 39.22 -53.58
C ALA A 108 6.47 38.44 -53.01
N PHE A 109 6.59 37.88 -51.86
CA PHE A 109 5.52 37.19 -51.11
C PHE A 109 4.38 38.16 -50.78
N LEU A 110 4.68 39.33 -50.24
CA LEU A 110 3.68 40.38 -49.96
C LEU A 110 2.91 40.84 -51.20
N VAL A 111 3.62 41.05 -52.28
CA VAL A 111 2.99 41.41 -53.55
C VAL A 111 2.05 40.33 -54.05
N LYS A 112 2.43 39.08 -53.94
CA LYS A 112 1.61 37.92 -54.28
C LYS A 112 0.35 37.81 -53.37
N CYS A 113 0.48 38.05 -52.09
CA CYS A 113 -0.65 38.08 -51.17
C CYS A 113 -1.61 39.19 -51.41
N ILE A 114 -1.12 40.41 -51.73
CA ILE A 114 -1.94 41.59 -52.09
C ILE A 114 -2.71 41.35 -53.38
N ARG A 115 -2.07 40.77 -54.39
CA ARG A 115 -2.73 40.40 -55.64
C ARG A 115 -3.83 39.36 -55.40
N GLY A 116 -3.60 38.35 -54.65
CA GLY A 116 -4.61 37.36 -54.31
C GLY A 116 -5.79 37.96 -53.55
N ALA A 117 -5.53 38.86 -52.61
CA ALA A 117 -6.57 39.57 -51.86
C ALA A 117 -7.37 40.56 -52.80
N LEU A 118 -6.73 41.23 -53.72
CA LEU A 118 -7.41 42.07 -54.72
C LEU A 118 -8.31 41.27 -55.66
N ASP A 119 -7.83 40.13 -56.14
CA ASP A 119 -8.62 39.19 -56.94
C ASP A 119 -9.84 38.66 -56.17
N PHE A 120 -9.68 38.34 -54.88
CA PHE A 120 -10.77 37.95 -54.00
C PHE A 120 -11.79 39.10 -53.78
N ALA A 121 -11.31 40.31 -53.52
CA ALA A 121 -12.16 41.48 -53.30
C ALA A 121 -12.88 42.01 -54.59
N ALA A 122 -12.32 41.77 -55.79
CA ALA A 122 -12.92 42.12 -57.08
C ALA A 122 -13.97 41.08 -57.52
N GLY A 123 -13.96 39.90 -56.97
CA GLY A 123 -14.96 38.88 -57.23
C GLY A 123 -16.11 38.94 -56.28
#